data_dafd84968f7f6d3a6f7a29fb2d015e8c
#
_entry.id   dafd84968f7f6d3a6f7a29fb2d015e8c
#
_cell.length_a   1.000
_cell.length_b   1.000
_cell.length_c   1.000
_cell.angle_alpha   90.00
_cell.angle_beta   90.00
_cell.angle_gamma   90.00
#
_symmetry.space_group_name_H-M   'P 1'
#
loop_
_entity.id
_entity.type
_entity.pdbx_description
1 polymer ?
#
loop_
_entity_poly.entity_id
_entity_poly.type
_entity_poly.pdbx_seq_one_letter_code
_entity_poly.pdbx_strand_id
1 'polypeptide(L)'
;MADQASTDLREEVRARYAEAARAVLDPRPGVTAQCCETAAGSCCGTGSQALDTADAFGGPLYGDGETDGLPEEAVLASLGCGNPLAVADLREGERVLDLGSGGGIDVLLSARRVGPAGYAYGVDMTDDMLTLARGNAAKAGAANVEFLKGEIEAVPLPDAAVDVVISNCVINLSTDKPAVLAEMFRVLVPGGRIGISDVVAEDHLTEADRAEAGSYVGCIAGALSRSEYLDGLAAAGFTDASVTFTHEAGSGIHAAIIRAVKPARELP
;
A
#
# COMPACT_ATOMS: atom_id res chain seq x y z
N MET A 1 12.09 24.56 7.68
CA MET A 1 13.04 23.62 7.07
C MET A 1 12.50 22.18 7.10
N ALA A 2 11.93 21.68 8.21
CA ALA A 2 11.32 20.33 8.25
C ALA A 2 10.10 20.21 7.30
N ASP A 3 9.26 21.23 7.22
CA ASP A 3 8.08 21.27 6.34
C ASP A 3 8.43 21.23 4.85
N GLN A 4 9.52 21.87 4.44
CA GLN A 4 10.00 21.82 3.04
C GLN A 4 10.54 20.43 2.69
N ALA A 5 11.32 19.81 3.56
CA ALA A 5 11.87 18.46 3.34
C ALA A 5 10.74 17.42 3.23
N SER A 6 9.69 17.56 4.02
CA SER A 6 8.49 16.70 3.95
C SER A 6 7.74 16.88 2.62
N THR A 7 7.60 18.12 2.14
CA THR A 7 6.97 18.41 0.85
C THR A 7 7.79 17.87 -0.31
N ASP A 8 9.11 18.03 -0.30
CA ASP A 8 10.00 17.56 -1.35
C ASP A 8 9.98 16.02 -1.45
N LEU A 9 9.96 15.32 -0.32
CA LEU A 9 9.87 13.86 -0.27
C LEU A 9 8.53 13.34 -0.81
N ARG A 10 7.42 14.00 -0.47
CA ARG A 10 6.09 13.63 -1.00
C ARG A 10 6.03 13.79 -2.52
N GLU A 11 6.63 14.86 -3.06
CA GLU A 11 6.70 15.06 -4.52
C GLU A 11 7.58 14.01 -5.20
N GLU A 12 8.67 13.57 -4.58
CA GLU A 12 9.51 12.49 -5.09
C GLU A 12 8.73 11.17 -5.19
N VAL A 13 8.00 10.81 -4.13
CA VAL A 13 7.11 9.64 -4.12
C VAL A 13 6.07 9.76 -5.23
N ARG A 14 5.37 10.91 -5.32
CA ARG A 14 4.35 11.15 -6.36
C ARG A 14 4.91 11.00 -7.77
N ALA A 15 6.08 11.60 -8.05
CA ALA A 15 6.72 11.55 -9.36
C ALA A 15 7.06 10.10 -9.77
N ARG A 16 7.58 9.30 -8.85
CA ARG A 16 7.94 7.90 -9.10
C ARG A 16 6.71 7.04 -9.41
N TYR A 17 5.65 7.16 -8.62
CA TYR A 17 4.43 6.40 -8.86
C TYR A 17 3.71 6.86 -10.13
N ALA A 18 3.75 8.15 -10.48
CA ALA A 18 3.25 8.65 -11.75
C ALA A 18 4.03 8.08 -12.95
N GLU A 19 5.35 7.93 -12.82
CA GLU A 19 6.18 7.29 -13.86
C GLU A 19 5.81 5.81 -14.04
N ALA A 20 5.63 5.08 -12.93
CA ALA A 20 5.21 3.68 -12.97
C ALA A 20 3.84 3.52 -13.66
N ALA A 21 2.86 4.37 -13.33
CA ALA A 21 1.54 4.34 -13.98
C ALA A 21 1.64 4.61 -15.49
N ARG A 22 2.43 5.60 -15.89
CA ARG A 22 2.63 5.94 -17.31
C ARG A 22 3.33 4.83 -18.09
N ALA A 23 4.27 4.13 -17.49
CA ALA A 23 4.94 2.99 -18.11
C ALA A 23 3.97 1.85 -18.43
N VAL A 24 2.93 1.66 -17.61
CA VAL A 24 1.86 0.68 -17.83
C VAL A 24 0.85 1.17 -18.86
N LEU A 25 0.49 2.46 -18.84
CA LEU A 25 -0.50 3.06 -19.76
C LEU A 25 0.02 3.19 -21.20
N ASP A 26 1.31 3.44 -21.37
CA ASP A 26 1.95 3.60 -22.71
C ASP A 26 3.24 2.75 -22.76
N PRO A 27 3.10 1.41 -22.90
CA PRO A 27 4.25 0.54 -23.03
C PRO A 27 4.96 0.87 -24.37
N ARG A 28 6.05 1.65 -24.28
CA ARG A 28 6.87 1.96 -25.49
C ARG A 28 7.38 0.65 -26.08
N PRO A 29 7.12 0.37 -27.38
CA PRO A 29 7.67 -0.80 -28.01
C PRO A 29 9.20 -0.66 -28.10
N GLY A 30 9.92 -1.44 -27.31
CA GLY A 30 11.39 -1.49 -27.32
C GLY A 30 12.09 -1.45 -25.97
N VAL A 31 11.38 -1.28 -24.84
CA VAL A 31 11.93 -1.46 -23.50
C VAL A 31 11.33 -2.73 -22.89
N THR A 32 11.52 -3.84 -23.57
CA THR A 32 11.48 -5.13 -22.89
C THR A 32 12.74 -5.23 -22.03
N ALA A 33 12.57 -5.66 -20.79
CA ALA A 33 13.67 -6.07 -19.92
C ALA A 33 14.42 -7.28 -20.52
N GLN A 34 15.12 -7.02 -21.61
CA GLN A 34 15.93 -7.98 -22.36
C GLN A 34 17.35 -7.42 -22.46
N CYS A 35 18.02 -7.40 -21.31
CA CYS A 35 19.44 -7.27 -21.25
C CYS A 35 19.95 -8.40 -20.37
N CYS A 36 20.33 -9.47 -21.00
CA CYS A 36 21.46 -10.34 -20.67
C CYS A 36 21.21 -11.78 -21.17
N GLU A 37 21.16 -11.96 -22.47
CA GLU A 37 21.71 -13.18 -23.07
C GLU A 37 22.89 -12.80 -23.98
N THR A 38 24.02 -13.41 -23.68
CA THR A 38 25.27 -13.52 -24.40
C THR A 38 26.38 -12.46 -24.19
N ALA A 39 27.48 -12.98 -23.65
CA ALA A 39 28.90 -12.67 -23.87
C ALA A 39 29.51 -11.41 -23.26
N ALA A 40 30.38 -11.66 -22.28
CA ALA A 40 31.67 -10.98 -22.00
C ALA A 40 31.84 -9.55 -22.52
N GLY A 41 31.69 -8.56 -21.62
CA GLY A 41 32.05 -7.18 -21.91
C GLY A 41 31.66 -6.24 -20.79
N SER A 42 32.60 -5.96 -19.89
CA SER A 42 32.56 -4.95 -18.84
C SER A 42 32.08 -3.60 -19.38
N CYS A 43 30.91 -3.15 -18.94
CA CYS A 43 30.48 -1.73 -18.97
C CYS A 43 29.35 -1.51 -17.97
N CYS A 44 29.65 -1.43 -16.68
CA CYS A 44 28.84 -0.69 -15.72
C CYS A 44 29.74 -0.27 -14.57
N GLY A 45 30.17 0.97 -14.64
CA GLY A 45 30.80 1.66 -13.53
C GLY A 45 29.76 2.12 -12.54
N THR A 46 30.10 1.89 -11.27
CA THR A 46 29.74 2.61 -10.06
C THR A 46 28.26 2.71 -9.67
N GLY A 47 27.90 1.98 -8.64
CA GLY A 47 27.19 2.52 -7.52
C GLY A 47 25.75 2.06 -7.33
N SER A 48 25.55 1.53 -6.22
CA SER A 48 24.36 1.03 -5.51
C SER A 48 23.97 -0.40 -5.87
N GLN A 49 24.23 -1.29 -4.93
CA GLN A 49 23.58 -2.57 -4.84
C GLN A 49 22.09 -2.28 -4.58
N ALA A 50 21.30 -2.13 -5.66
CA ALA A 50 19.88 -2.36 -5.57
C ALA A 50 19.75 -3.83 -5.15
N LEU A 51 19.27 -4.06 -3.95
CA LEU A 51 18.75 -5.36 -3.55
C LEU A 51 17.79 -5.78 -4.66
N ASP A 52 17.94 -6.98 -5.13
CA ASP A 52 17.09 -7.60 -6.16
C ASP A 52 15.74 -7.89 -5.48
N THR A 53 14.93 -6.85 -5.33
CA THR A 53 13.65 -6.85 -4.59
C THR A 53 12.49 -7.30 -5.45
N ALA A 54 12.74 -7.66 -6.71
CA ALA A 54 11.69 -8.05 -7.65
C ALA A 54 10.86 -9.26 -7.19
N ASP A 55 11.44 -10.17 -6.40
CA ASP A 55 10.75 -11.34 -5.85
C ASP A 55 10.01 -11.07 -4.53
N ALA A 56 10.28 -9.93 -3.88
CA ALA A 56 9.71 -9.58 -2.58
C ALA A 56 8.51 -8.63 -2.67
N PHE A 57 8.25 -8.05 -3.86
CA PHE A 57 7.20 -7.05 -4.08
C PHE A 57 6.41 -7.33 -5.37
N GLY A 58 5.10 -7.04 -5.34
CA GLY A 58 4.25 -7.05 -6.53
C GLY A 58 3.34 -8.26 -6.72
N GLY A 59 2.95 -8.51 -7.98
CA GLY A 59 1.93 -9.51 -8.38
C GLY A 59 2.05 -10.92 -7.82
N PRO A 60 3.26 -11.49 -7.57
CA PRO A 60 3.40 -12.84 -7.01
C PRO A 60 2.85 -13.05 -5.60
N LEU A 61 2.49 -11.98 -4.88
CA LEU A 61 2.04 -12.02 -3.49
C LEU A 61 0.55 -12.36 -3.33
N TYR A 62 -0.20 -12.39 -4.44
CA TYR A 62 -1.60 -12.86 -4.46
C TYR A 62 -1.65 -14.36 -4.71
N GLY A 63 -2.58 -15.06 -4.06
CA GLY A 63 -2.73 -16.51 -4.21
C GLY A 63 -3.11 -16.92 -5.64
N ASP A 64 -2.82 -18.20 -5.99
CA ASP A 64 -3.16 -18.77 -7.28
C ASP A 64 -4.65 -18.56 -7.59
N GLY A 65 -4.95 -17.90 -8.71
CA GLY A 65 -6.31 -17.62 -9.16
C GLY A 65 -6.98 -16.38 -8.54
N GLU A 66 -6.41 -15.72 -7.54
CA GLU A 66 -7.01 -14.50 -6.97
C GLU A 66 -7.04 -13.34 -7.97
N THR A 67 -6.05 -13.26 -8.83
CA THR A 67 -5.95 -12.24 -9.89
C THR A 67 -6.65 -12.63 -11.19
N ASP A 68 -7.21 -13.85 -11.28
CA ASP A 68 -7.90 -14.31 -12.47
C ASP A 68 -9.04 -13.38 -12.89
N GLY A 69 -9.02 -12.97 -14.16
CA GLY A 69 -10.02 -12.06 -14.72
C GLY A 69 -9.88 -10.60 -14.27
N LEU A 70 -8.77 -10.22 -13.61
CA LEU A 70 -8.37 -8.81 -13.47
C LEU A 70 -7.65 -8.34 -14.73
N PRO A 71 -7.72 -7.04 -15.06
CA PRO A 71 -6.88 -6.45 -16.10
C PRO A 71 -5.39 -6.66 -15.77
N GLU A 72 -4.61 -7.07 -16.77
CA GLU A 72 -3.16 -7.29 -16.62
C GLU A 72 -2.46 -6.02 -16.10
N GLU A 73 -2.92 -4.85 -16.53
CA GLU A 73 -2.37 -3.57 -16.11
C GLU A 73 -2.56 -3.29 -14.61
N ALA A 74 -3.63 -3.83 -13.98
CA ALA A 74 -3.82 -3.71 -12.55
C ALA A 74 -2.78 -4.56 -11.80
N VAL A 75 -2.48 -5.75 -12.30
CA VAL A 75 -1.49 -6.66 -11.71
C VAL A 75 -0.08 -6.11 -11.88
N LEU A 76 0.26 -5.61 -13.09
CA LEU A 76 1.58 -5.02 -13.38
C LEU A 76 1.88 -3.74 -12.60
N ALA A 77 0.86 -2.98 -12.24
CA ALA A 77 1.00 -1.76 -11.43
C ALA A 77 1.04 -2.04 -9.92
N SER A 78 0.95 -3.31 -9.50
CA SER A 78 1.06 -3.69 -8.08
C SER A 78 2.50 -3.58 -7.61
N LEU A 79 2.75 -2.70 -6.65
CA LEU A 79 4.06 -2.46 -6.01
C LEU A 79 4.02 -2.79 -4.50
N GLY A 80 2.99 -3.50 -4.06
CA GLY A 80 2.78 -3.88 -2.67
C GLY A 80 3.73 -4.98 -2.19
N CYS A 81 3.86 -5.14 -0.89
CA CYS A 81 4.72 -6.12 -0.22
C CYS A 81 3.93 -7.30 0.38
N GLY A 82 2.64 -7.42 0.10
CA GLY A 82 1.79 -8.50 0.61
C GLY A 82 0.38 -8.47 0.06
N ASN A 83 -0.48 -9.28 0.67
CA ASN A 83 -1.90 -9.38 0.31
C ASN A 83 -2.78 -8.89 1.48
N PRO A 84 -3.17 -7.61 1.50
CA PRO A 84 -3.97 -7.06 2.60
C PRO A 84 -5.38 -7.65 2.66
N LEU A 85 -5.90 -8.17 1.55
CA LEU A 85 -7.22 -8.80 1.50
C LEU A 85 -7.28 -10.14 2.25
N ALA A 86 -6.20 -10.91 2.20
CA ALA A 86 -6.08 -12.14 2.99
C ALA A 86 -6.04 -11.83 4.50
N VAL A 87 -5.65 -10.60 4.85
CA VAL A 87 -5.45 -10.12 6.21
C VAL A 87 -6.71 -9.52 6.80
N ALA A 88 -7.47 -8.77 5.99
CA ALA A 88 -8.62 -7.98 6.43
C ALA A 88 -9.90 -8.80 6.68
N ASP A 89 -9.96 -10.07 6.23
CA ASP A 89 -11.12 -10.95 6.37
C ASP A 89 -12.42 -10.27 5.92
N LEU A 90 -12.46 -9.83 4.64
CA LEU A 90 -13.58 -9.08 4.06
C LEU A 90 -14.86 -9.93 3.99
N ARG A 91 -15.99 -9.30 4.33
CA ARG A 91 -17.32 -9.92 4.38
C ARG A 91 -18.25 -9.30 3.35
N GLU A 92 -19.22 -10.07 2.91
CA GLU A 92 -20.24 -9.59 1.98
C GLU A 92 -21.00 -8.38 2.56
N GLY A 93 -21.22 -7.37 1.73
CA GLY A 93 -21.92 -6.13 2.11
C GLY A 93 -21.06 -5.06 2.78
N GLU A 94 -19.79 -5.34 3.12
CA GLU A 94 -18.92 -4.35 3.75
C GLU A 94 -18.47 -3.25 2.77
N ARG A 95 -18.18 -2.07 3.34
CA ARG A 95 -17.55 -0.95 2.66
C ARG A 95 -16.07 -0.95 3.02
N VAL A 96 -15.21 -1.01 2.02
CA VAL A 96 -13.76 -1.10 2.16
C VAL A 96 -13.12 0.16 1.64
N LEU A 97 -12.08 0.64 2.32
CA LEU A 97 -11.19 1.71 1.84
C LEU A 97 -9.79 1.14 1.68
N ASP A 98 -9.21 1.34 0.51
CA ASP A 98 -7.79 1.08 0.23
C ASP A 98 -7.01 2.39 0.21
N LEU A 99 -6.01 2.52 1.10
CA LEU A 99 -5.13 3.68 1.20
C LEU A 99 -3.91 3.50 0.31
N GLY A 100 -3.75 4.40 -0.68
CA GLY A 100 -2.71 4.31 -1.69
C GLY A 100 -3.03 3.24 -2.72
N SER A 101 -4.22 3.31 -3.29
CA SER A 101 -4.80 2.24 -4.13
C SER A 101 -4.06 1.99 -5.45
N GLY A 102 -3.14 2.87 -5.86
CA GLY A 102 -2.36 2.72 -7.09
C GLY A 102 -3.22 2.40 -8.31
N GLY A 103 -2.86 1.34 -9.05
CA GLY A 103 -3.61 0.84 -10.22
C GLY A 103 -4.93 0.15 -9.91
N GLY A 104 -5.34 0.08 -8.62
CA GLY A 104 -6.65 -0.36 -8.17
C GLY A 104 -6.82 -1.86 -7.96
N ILE A 105 -5.75 -2.65 -7.91
CA ILE A 105 -5.84 -4.11 -7.77
C ILE A 105 -6.58 -4.52 -6.48
N ASP A 106 -6.18 -3.98 -5.33
CA ASP A 106 -6.77 -4.32 -4.04
C ASP A 106 -8.22 -3.83 -3.92
N VAL A 107 -8.56 -2.70 -4.55
CA VAL A 107 -9.95 -2.20 -4.66
C VAL A 107 -10.82 -3.15 -5.48
N LEU A 108 -10.34 -3.61 -6.64
CA LEU A 108 -11.08 -4.53 -7.50
C LEU A 108 -11.31 -5.89 -6.84
N LEU A 109 -10.29 -6.42 -6.17
CA LEU A 109 -10.38 -7.65 -5.40
C LEU A 109 -11.33 -7.49 -4.21
N SER A 110 -11.25 -6.35 -3.49
CA SER A 110 -12.19 -6.03 -2.40
C SER A 110 -13.64 -5.98 -2.89
N ALA A 111 -13.88 -5.29 -4.00
CA ALA A 111 -15.22 -5.18 -4.60
C ALA A 111 -15.84 -6.55 -4.95
N ARG A 112 -15.01 -7.48 -5.45
CA ARG A 112 -15.44 -8.87 -5.70
C ARG A 112 -15.80 -9.60 -4.41
N ARG A 113 -14.98 -9.46 -3.36
CA ARG A 113 -15.17 -10.16 -2.08
C ARG A 113 -16.39 -9.64 -1.31
N VAL A 114 -16.62 -8.32 -1.30
CA VAL A 114 -17.77 -7.73 -0.61
C VAL A 114 -19.07 -7.87 -1.40
N GLY A 115 -19.00 -8.25 -2.68
CA GLY A 115 -20.16 -8.52 -3.53
C GLY A 115 -20.96 -7.26 -3.87
N PRO A 116 -22.11 -7.42 -4.56
CA PRO A 116 -22.89 -6.31 -5.09
C PRO A 116 -23.58 -5.45 -4.02
N ALA A 117 -23.69 -5.93 -2.79
CA ALA A 117 -24.22 -5.16 -1.65
C ALA A 117 -23.16 -4.35 -0.92
N GLY A 118 -21.87 -4.66 -1.15
CA GLY A 118 -20.73 -3.95 -0.60
C GLY A 118 -20.16 -2.91 -1.57
N TYR A 119 -19.16 -2.17 -1.11
CA TYR A 119 -18.53 -1.11 -1.90
C TYR A 119 -17.03 -0.97 -1.58
N ALA A 120 -16.21 -0.65 -2.57
CA ALA A 120 -14.78 -0.45 -2.36
C ALA A 120 -14.34 0.93 -2.86
N TYR A 121 -13.68 1.68 -1.96
CA TYR A 121 -13.06 2.96 -2.24
C TYR A 121 -11.55 2.79 -2.36
N GLY A 122 -10.94 3.48 -3.33
CA GLY A 122 -9.49 3.64 -3.42
C GLY A 122 -9.11 5.10 -3.30
N VAL A 123 -8.14 5.42 -2.45
CA VAL A 123 -7.57 6.77 -2.35
C VAL A 123 -6.14 6.76 -2.85
N ASP A 124 -5.81 7.67 -3.77
CA ASP A 124 -4.45 7.89 -4.26
C ASP A 124 -4.21 9.38 -4.53
N MET A 125 -2.97 9.83 -4.31
CA MET A 125 -2.59 11.22 -4.55
C MET A 125 -2.19 11.50 -6.00
N THR A 126 -2.01 10.44 -6.82
CA THR A 126 -1.42 10.49 -8.15
C THR A 126 -2.49 10.40 -9.23
N ASP A 127 -2.64 11.45 -10.06
CA ASP A 127 -3.65 11.46 -11.12
C ASP A 127 -3.46 10.36 -12.16
N ASP A 128 -2.20 10.01 -12.48
CA ASP A 128 -1.87 8.95 -13.42
C ASP A 128 -2.31 7.57 -12.88
N MET A 129 -2.11 7.29 -11.58
CA MET A 129 -2.59 6.08 -10.93
C MET A 129 -4.12 6.01 -10.91
N LEU A 130 -4.79 7.10 -10.55
CA LEU A 130 -6.26 7.15 -10.57
C LEU A 130 -6.85 6.95 -11.97
N THR A 131 -6.16 7.45 -13.01
CA THR A 131 -6.55 7.23 -14.41
C THR A 131 -6.43 5.75 -14.76
N LEU A 132 -5.32 5.12 -14.41
CA LEU A 132 -5.10 3.69 -14.59
C LEU A 132 -6.14 2.86 -13.84
N ALA A 133 -6.37 3.16 -12.56
CA ALA A 133 -7.33 2.45 -11.71
C ALA A 133 -8.76 2.50 -12.26
N ARG A 134 -9.22 3.68 -12.70
CA ARG A 134 -10.53 3.84 -13.35
C ARG A 134 -10.63 3.07 -14.66
N GLY A 135 -9.56 3.07 -15.46
CA GLY A 135 -9.46 2.26 -16.67
C GLY A 135 -9.58 0.76 -16.37
N ASN A 136 -8.89 0.29 -15.36
CA ASN A 136 -8.94 -1.09 -14.90
C ASN A 136 -10.32 -1.47 -14.37
N ALA A 137 -10.98 -0.60 -13.60
CA ALA A 137 -12.34 -0.83 -13.13
C ALA A 137 -13.34 -0.97 -14.28
N ALA A 138 -13.23 -0.11 -15.30
CA ALA A 138 -14.07 -0.20 -16.49
C ALA A 138 -13.84 -1.50 -17.27
N LYS A 139 -12.58 -1.93 -17.45
CA LYS A 139 -12.23 -3.21 -18.09
C LYS A 139 -12.76 -4.41 -17.30
N ALA A 140 -12.68 -4.36 -15.97
CA ALA A 140 -13.18 -5.40 -15.07
C ALA A 140 -14.71 -5.42 -14.95
N GLY A 141 -15.42 -4.39 -15.46
CA GLY A 141 -16.88 -4.24 -15.27
C GLY A 141 -17.27 -4.03 -13.81
N ALA A 142 -16.38 -3.51 -12.96
CA ALA A 142 -16.64 -3.29 -11.55
C ALA A 142 -17.55 -2.06 -11.36
N ALA A 143 -18.77 -2.26 -10.85
CA ALA A 143 -19.75 -1.19 -10.65
C ALA A 143 -19.81 -0.66 -9.21
N ASN A 144 -19.22 -1.38 -8.26
CA ASN A 144 -19.21 -1.06 -6.83
C ASN A 144 -17.85 -0.59 -6.35
N VAL A 145 -17.20 0.27 -7.15
CA VAL A 145 -15.90 0.87 -6.83
C VAL A 145 -15.91 2.38 -7.09
N GLU A 146 -15.11 3.11 -6.31
CA GLU A 146 -14.86 4.53 -6.53
C GLU A 146 -13.40 4.87 -6.21
N PHE A 147 -12.76 5.68 -7.08
CA PHE A 147 -11.38 6.14 -6.91
C PHE A 147 -11.36 7.64 -6.66
N LEU A 148 -10.88 8.00 -5.48
CA LEU A 148 -10.86 9.35 -4.93
C LEU A 148 -9.44 9.91 -4.97
N LYS A 149 -9.29 11.15 -5.42
CA LYS A 149 -8.02 11.86 -5.28
C LYS A 149 -7.89 12.43 -3.89
N GLY A 150 -6.84 12.04 -3.18
CA GLY A 150 -6.58 12.51 -1.82
C GLY A 150 -5.24 12.01 -1.30
N GLU A 151 -4.83 12.58 -0.19
CA GLU A 151 -3.68 12.14 0.59
C GLU A 151 -4.18 11.22 1.71
N ILE A 152 -3.36 10.24 2.11
CA ILE A 152 -3.74 9.27 3.15
C ILE A 152 -3.78 9.91 4.55
N GLU A 153 -3.15 11.07 4.70
CA GLU A 153 -3.20 11.94 5.90
C GLU A 153 -4.47 12.79 5.99
N ALA A 154 -5.27 12.87 4.89
CA ALA A 154 -6.50 13.67 4.81
C ALA A 154 -7.49 12.99 3.85
N VAL A 155 -8.04 11.86 4.27
CA VAL A 155 -8.92 11.00 3.46
C VAL A 155 -10.22 11.73 3.09
N PRO A 156 -10.59 11.83 1.80
CA PRO A 156 -11.77 12.55 1.34
C PRO A 156 -13.08 11.76 1.54
N LEU A 157 -13.23 11.15 2.69
CA LEU A 157 -14.45 10.46 3.14
C LEU A 157 -14.92 11.04 4.48
N PRO A 158 -16.23 11.03 4.77
CA PRO A 158 -16.74 11.46 6.06
C PRO A 158 -16.34 10.49 7.19
N ASP A 159 -16.56 10.90 8.43
CA ASP A 159 -16.40 10.05 9.61
C ASP A 159 -17.29 8.82 9.52
N ALA A 160 -16.81 7.68 9.99
CA ALA A 160 -17.56 6.44 10.04
C ALA A 160 -18.18 6.02 8.67
N ALA A 161 -17.42 6.19 7.60
CA ALA A 161 -17.85 5.90 6.24
C ALA A 161 -17.65 4.44 5.83
N VAL A 162 -16.67 3.74 6.42
CA VAL A 162 -16.25 2.40 5.98
C VAL A 162 -16.17 1.41 7.13
N ASP A 163 -16.31 0.14 6.81
CA ASP A 163 -16.27 -0.98 7.77
C ASP A 163 -14.84 -1.52 7.91
N VAL A 164 -14.05 -1.42 6.83
CA VAL A 164 -12.68 -1.93 6.76
C VAL A 164 -11.78 -0.93 6.07
N VAL A 165 -10.57 -0.73 6.61
CA VAL A 165 -9.47 -0.04 5.91
C VAL A 165 -8.37 -1.05 5.63
N ILE A 166 -7.91 -1.07 4.39
CA ILE A 166 -6.75 -1.83 3.95
C ILE A 166 -5.65 -0.88 3.44
N SER A 167 -4.42 -1.36 3.41
CA SER A 167 -3.29 -0.68 2.77
C SER A 167 -2.19 -1.68 2.45
N ASN A 168 -1.43 -1.42 1.39
CA ASN A 168 -0.35 -2.28 0.93
C ASN A 168 0.92 -1.47 0.66
N CYS A 169 1.88 -1.47 1.61
CA CYS A 169 3.17 -0.79 1.51
C CYS A 169 3.11 0.74 1.26
N VAL A 170 2.14 1.44 1.85
CA VAL A 170 1.95 2.87 1.59
C VAL A 170 2.18 3.73 2.84
N ILE A 171 1.86 3.23 4.04
CA ILE A 171 1.93 4.03 5.28
C ILE A 171 3.36 4.52 5.53
N ASN A 172 4.36 3.69 5.23
CA ASN A 172 5.76 4.05 5.37
C ASN A 172 6.21 5.21 4.47
N LEU A 173 5.49 5.48 3.39
CA LEU A 173 5.75 6.61 2.48
C LEU A 173 5.23 7.95 3.03
N SER A 174 4.33 7.91 4.01
CA SER A 174 3.83 9.13 4.66
C SER A 174 4.90 9.80 5.51
N THR A 175 4.92 11.12 5.47
CA THR A 175 5.76 11.96 6.35
C THR A 175 5.08 12.30 7.68
N ASP A 176 3.78 11.99 7.80
CA ASP A 176 2.97 12.18 9.01
C ASP A 176 2.13 10.92 9.30
N LYS A 177 2.81 9.89 9.77
CA LYS A 177 2.17 8.62 10.09
C LYS A 177 1.11 8.71 11.20
N PRO A 178 1.28 9.53 12.25
CA PRO A 178 0.21 9.78 13.22
C PRO A 178 -1.08 10.29 12.57
N ALA A 179 -0.99 11.21 11.59
CA ALA A 179 -2.18 11.69 10.87
C ALA A 179 -2.85 10.57 10.07
N VAL A 180 -2.05 9.69 9.41
CA VAL A 180 -2.60 8.51 8.69
C VAL A 180 -3.37 7.60 9.63
N LEU A 181 -2.79 7.26 10.79
CA LEU A 181 -3.44 6.38 11.77
C LEU A 181 -4.73 7.01 12.33
N ALA A 182 -4.72 8.33 12.56
CA ALA A 182 -5.90 9.08 13.00
C ALA A 182 -7.00 9.11 11.92
N GLU A 183 -6.63 9.28 10.63
CA GLU A 183 -7.58 9.24 9.52
C GLU A 183 -8.21 7.86 9.34
N MET A 184 -7.42 6.78 9.43
CA MET A 184 -7.96 5.42 9.43
C MET A 184 -8.99 5.23 10.55
N PHE A 185 -8.67 5.71 11.75
CA PHE A 185 -9.60 5.65 12.87
C PHE A 185 -10.86 6.48 12.63
N ARG A 186 -10.73 7.68 12.08
CA ARG A 186 -11.84 8.60 11.81
C ARG A 186 -12.84 7.99 10.83
N VAL A 187 -12.35 7.47 9.71
CA VAL A 187 -13.23 6.96 8.62
C VAL A 187 -13.88 5.63 8.93
N LEU A 188 -13.34 4.85 9.87
CA LEU A 188 -13.94 3.59 10.29
C LEU A 188 -15.21 3.80 11.12
N VAL A 189 -16.20 2.97 10.91
CA VAL A 189 -17.35 2.83 11.83
C VAL A 189 -16.89 2.26 13.17
N PRO A 190 -17.60 2.50 14.28
CA PRO A 190 -17.37 1.75 15.53
C PRO A 190 -17.49 0.25 15.31
N GLY A 191 -16.51 -0.52 15.75
CA GLY A 191 -16.39 -1.95 15.47
C GLY A 191 -15.73 -2.30 14.13
N GLY A 192 -15.38 -1.29 13.32
CA GLY A 192 -14.60 -1.47 12.09
C GLY A 192 -13.14 -1.85 12.36
N ARG A 193 -12.45 -2.32 11.35
CA ARG A 193 -11.09 -2.89 11.49
C ARG A 193 -10.13 -2.44 10.41
N ILE A 194 -8.86 -2.58 10.67
CA ILE A 194 -7.79 -2.44 9.68
C ILE A 194 -7.15 -3.78 9.35
N GLY A 195 -6.71 -3.94 8.11
CA GLY A 195 -5.87 -5.03 7.64
C GLY A 195 -4.80 -4.48 6.69
N ILE A 196 -3.58 -4.36 7.19
CA ILE A 196 -2.48 -3.71 6.48
C ILE A 196 -1.39 -4.75 6.21
N SER A 197 -0.82 -4.70 5.02
CA SER A 197 0.45 -5.33 4.69
C SER A 197 1.49 -4.25 4.50
N ASP A 198 2.56 -4.25 5.27
CA ASP A 198 3.61 -3.21 5.19
C ASP A 198 4.98 -3.78 5.58
N VAL A 199 6.01 -3.01 5.30
CA VAL A 199 7.38 -3.27 5.75
C VAL A 199 7.54 -2.73 7.17
N VAL A 200 8.03 -3.57 8.08
CA VAL A 200 8.18 -3.25 9.50
C VAL A 200 9.59 -3.61 9.97
N ALA A 201 10.21 -2.70 10.72
CA ALA A 201 11.53 -2.89 11.30
C ALA A 201 11.44 -3.60 12.66
N GLU A 202 12.50 -4.33 13.01
CA GLU A 202 12.68 -4.78 14.40
C GLU A 202 12.98 -3.60 15.32
N ASP A 203 12.55 -3.70 16.58
CA ASP A 203 12.61 -2.61 17.57
C ASP A 203 14.03 -2.15 17.92
N HIS A 204 15.05 -2.94 17.60
CA HIS A 204 16.44 -2.58 17.85
C HIS A 204 17.05 -1.68 16.78
N LEU A 205 16.42 -1.56 15.58
CA LEU A 205 16.91 -0.74 14.49
C LEU A 205 16.56 0.73 14.70
N THR A 206 17.58 1.57 14.73
CA THR A 206 17.41 3.01 14.78
C THR A 206 16.91 3.57 13.44
N GLU A 207 16.43 4.82 13.41
CA GLU A 207 16.07 5.50 12.18
C GLU A 207 17.27 5.59 11.20
N ALA A 208 18.48 5.77 11.72
CA ALA A 208 19.72 5.78 10.91
C ALA A 208 19.99 4.41 10.27
N ASP A 209 19.84 3.32 11.03
CA ASP A 209 20.00 1.95 10.51
C ASP A 209 19.00 1.66 9.39
N ARG A 210 17.75 2.10 9.55
CA ARG A 210 16.69 1.95 8.53
C ARG A 210 17.00 2.76 7.27
N ALA A 211 17.52 3.98 7.43
CA ALA A 211 17.93 4.83 6.31
C ALA A 211 19.13 4.25 5.52
N GLU A 212 20.05 3.55 6.20
CA GLU A 212 21.17 2.85 5.54
C GLU A 212 20.71 1.56 4.85
N ALA A 213 19.68 0.87 5.39
CA ALA A 213 19.18 -0.38 4.86
C ALA A 213 18.46 -0.24 3.51
N GLY A 214 17.89 0.92 3.21
CA GLY A 214 17.18 1.12 1.94
C GLY A 214 16.64 2.53 1.74
N SER A 215 16.03 2.75 0.57
CA SER A 215 15.47 4.05 0.22
C SER A 215 14.10 4.29 0.88
N TYR A 216 13.74 5.56 1.04
CA TYR A 216 12.41 5.94 1.52
C TYR A 216 11.30 5.50 0.53
N VAL A 217 11.55 5.69 -0.76
CA VAL A 217 10.62 5.29 -1.84
C VAL A 217 10.46 3.76 -1.94
N GLY A 218 11.45 3.01 -1.42
CA GLY A 218 11.35 1.55 -1.25
C GLY A 218 10.70 1.12 0.06
N CYS A 219 10.02 2.00 0.78
CA CYS A 219 9.34 1.75 2.06
C CYS A 219 10.24 1.36 3.25
N ILE A 220 11.58 1.29 3.07
CA ILE A 220 12.51 0.80 4.10
C ILE A 220 12.93 1.93 5.05
N ALA A 221 13.42 3.05 4.51
CA ALA A 221 13.87 4.17 5.34
C ALA A 221 12.74 4.77 6.20
N GLY A 222 11.52 4.75 5.71
CA GLY A 222 10.33 5.20 6.42
C GLY A 222 9.63 4.13 7.26
N ALA A 223 10.14 2.89 7.30
CA ALA A 223 9.49 1.81 8.01
C ALA A 223 9.37 2.09 9.51
N LEU A 224 8.18 1.90 10.06
CA LEU A 224 7.99 1.90 11.50
C LEU A 224 8.53 0.60 12.10
N SER A 225 9.03 0.66 13.33
CA SER A 225 9.29 -0.56 14.08
C SER A 225 7.97 -1.17 14.58
N ARG A 226 8.05 -2.41 15.05
CA ARG A 226 6.88 -3.10 15.62
C ARG A 226 6.27 -2.33 16.78
N SER A 227 7.08 -1.82 17.69
CA SER A 227 6.61 -1.03 18.84
C SER A 227 6.05 0.32 18.39
N GLU A 228 6.68 1.03 17.47
CA GLU A 228 6.17 2.29 16.91
C GLU A 228 4.79 2.12 16.26
N TYR A 229 4.56 1.01 15.55
CA TYR A 229 3.24 0.70 14.99
C TYR A 229 2.18 0.49 16.07
N LEU A 230 2.49 -0.34 17.08
CA LEU A 230 1.56 -0.65 18.17
C LEU A 230 1.22 0.58 19.00
N ASP A 231 2.22 1.38 19.35
CA ASP A 231 2.05 2.62 20.09
C ASP A 231 1.25 3.66 19.32
N GLY A 232 1.53 3.81 18.00
CA GLY A 232 0.79 4.70 17.12
C GLY A 232 -0.69 4.31 16.99
N LEU A 233 -0.98 3.02 16.82
CA LEU A 233 -2.36 2.51 16.76
C LEU A 233 -3.10 2.74 18.08
N ALA A 234 -2.44 2.47 19.22
CA ALA A 234 -3.02 2.72 20.53
C ALA A 234 -3.29 4.21 20.75
N ALA A 235 -2.35 5.10 20.36
CA ALA A 235 -2.52 6.55 20.43
C ALA A 235 -3.68 7.07 19.56
N ALA A 236 -3.92 6.45 18.40
CA ALA A 236 -5.07 6.77 17.55
C ALA A 236 -6.41 6.23 18.10
N GLY A 237 -6.39 5.37 19.13
CA GLY A 237 -7.58 4.83 19.80
C GLY A 237 -7.97 3.41 19.37
N PHE A 238 -7.15 2.71 18.60
CA PHE A 238 -7.38 1.33 18.23
C PHE A 238 -7.15 0.38 19.40
N THR A 239 -7.86 -0.75 19.39
CA THR A 239 -7.70 -1.90 20.31
C THR A 239 -7.34 -3.15 19.53
N ASP A 240 -6.96 -4.21 20.24
CA ASP A 240 -6.61 -5.52 19.66
C ASP A 240 -5.55 -5.42 18.56
N ALA A 241 -4.63 -4.45 18.71
CA ALA A 241 -3.57 -4.22 17.75
C ALA A 241 -2.54 -5.36 17.77
N SER A 242 -2.16 -5.80 16.56
CA SER A 242 -1.14 -6.83 16.37
C SER A 242 -0.27 -6.55 15.15
N VAL A 243 1.02 -6.86 15.27
CA VAL A 243 1.99 -6.85 14.16
C VAL A 243 2.63 -8.23 14.09
N THR A 244 2.49 -8.90 12.95
CA THR A 244 3.00 -10.25 12.72
C THR A 244 3.94 -10.23 11.52
N PHE A 245 5.22 -10.52 11.73
CA PHE A 245 6.20 -10.67 10.65
C PHE A 245 5.87 -11.91 9.80
N THR A 246 5.99 -11.79 8.50
CA THR A 246 5.71 -12.86 7.52
C THR A 246 6.97 -13.40 6.88
N HIS A 247 7.79 -12.56 6.27
CA HIS A 247 9.08 -12.93 5.70
C HIS A 247 10.09 -11.80 5.86
N GLU A 248 11.36 -12.15 5.88
CA GLU A 248 12.45 -11.20 6.00
C GLU A 248 12.71 -10.53 4.65
N ALA A 249 12.74 -9.19 4.63
CA ALA A 249 13.05 -8.37 3.45
C ALA A 249 14.45 -7.75 3.51
N GLY A 250 15.17 -7.95 4.61
CA GLY A 250 16.52 -7.45 4.87
C GLY A 250 16.89 -7.63 6.33
N SER A 251 18.13 -7.34 6.73
CA SER A 251 18.59 -7.52 8.12
C SER A 251 17.71 -6.74 9.11
N GLY A 252 16.83 -7.44 9.82
CA GLY A 252 15.89 -6.85 10.78
C GLY A 252 14.74 -6.06 10.16
N ILE A 253 14.52 -6.17 8.85
CA ILE A 253 13.40 -5.59 8.10
C ILE A 253 12.53 -6.73 7.58
N HIS A 254 11.24 -6.67 7.84
CA HIS A 254 10.29 -7.73 7.51
C HIS A 254 9.07 -7.19 6.80
N ALA A 255 8.51 -7.96 5.88
CA ALA A 255 7.11 -7.79 5.55
C ALA A 255 6.26 -8.23 6.74
N ALA A 256 5.20 -7.51 7.02
CA ALA A 256 4.37 -7.75 8.18
C ALA A 256 2.88 -7.54 7.89
N ILE A 257 2.08 -8.22 8.68
CA ILE A 257 0.63 -8.05 8.75
C ILE A 257 0.30 -7.26 10.00
N ILE A 258 -0.41 -6.17 9.84
CA ILE A 258 -0.88 -5.31 10.92
C ILE A 258 -2.41 -5.36 10.96
N ARG A 259 -2.95 -5.64 12.14
CA ARG A 259 -4.40 -5.65 12.41
C ARG A 259 -4.70 -4.83 13.64
N ALA A 260 -5.86 -4.16 13.63
CA ALA A 260 -6.42 -3.52 14.82
C ALA A 260 -7.92 -3.26 14.60
N VAL A 261 -8.62 -2.99 15.69
CA VAL A 261 -10.08 -2.75 15.69
C VAL A 261 -10.38 -1.38 16.29
N LYS A 262 -11.28 -0.63 15.66
CA LYS A 262 -11.89 0.55 16.28
C LYS A 262 -12.93 0.05 17.29
N PRO A 263 -12.85 0.41 18.56
CA PRO A 263 -13.80 -0.05 19.57
C PRO A 263 -15.25 0.19 19.15
N ALA A 264 -16.11 -0.78 19.41
CA ALA A 264 -17.55 -0.56 19.29
C ALA A 264 -17.98 0.52 20.29
N ARG A 265 -19.00 1.35 19.92
CA ARG A 265 -19.58 2.25 20.91
C ARG A 265 -20.17 1.41 22.04
N GLU A 266 -19.72 1.66 23.26
CA GLU A 266 -20.44 1.16 24.42
C GLU A 266 -21.86 1.75 24.34
N LEU A 267 -22.85 0.89 24.29
CA LEU A 267 -24.23 1.32 24.44
C LEU A 267 -24.41 1.75 25.91
N PRO A 268 -24.98 2.92 26.15
CA PRO A 268 -25.19 3.41 27.53
C PRO A 268 -26.14 2.52 28.31
#